data_2e061d1ad813bc71a73851089e6ae600
#
_entry.id   2e061d1ad813bc71a73851089e6ae600
#
_cell.length_a   1.000
_cell.length_b   1.000
_cell.length_c   1.000
_cell.angle_alpha   90.00
_cell.angle_beta   90.00
_cell.angle_gamma   90.00
#
_symmetry.space_group_name_H-M   'P 1'
#
loop_
_entity.id
_entity.type
_entity.pdbx_description
1 polymer ?
#
loop_
_entity_poly.entity_id
_entity_poly.type
_entity_poly.pdbx_seq_one_letter_code
_entity_poly.pdbx_strand_id
1 'polypeptide(L)'
;MARASSSLSKTFVWILLALLIVGLAGFGATSLGGRISSIGTVGDKDIPVTQYVRALRSEMNSASAQFGTQITFEQAQMFGLQQQALSRLLLEKTLENETSDLGLSVGDETVYQELLGISAFRGLDGSFDKDAYKFALENAGLSESEFESQVRDEAARAVLQRAILQGIKMSETFTDIALAYVSEERNVTVVELGEADLTTPIGEADQATLESFYSERTEEFALPESKAITLVKLTPVMVVATIEVQEDALRAAYEKDFDTYNLPERRLVERLSFLTQADAQAAAQRLSSKEISFEALVSERNLSLADIDLGDVNEKELGKAGSEVFALSEGEVSNLIETDAGFALYRVNGVLEAQTTPFEDIRDVLKADLSQDQARRAISAEISRIDDLLAAGATLEEIADETDMTLDTTLYYDGIETEYAGYIAFQNRAQALSMEDFPEIIELSDGGIMAMRLDEILPAREQALTEVIDAVRDVWREEALNTALKAEAERLRTLANEGQTLDSLAQNVTEIEALTRDGRIPNTPPLAVLEAFSQDVNEIAIVEGIERVFLVQTNNVNAGTQDEAEAEAIKAQLSARLDQSLASDIFQIHVQALQETAGVELNEQALNAVHANFQ
;
A
#
# COMPACT_ATOMS: atom_id res chain seq x y z
N MET A 1 76.56 -25.72 61.53
CA MET A 1 75.90 -26.56 60.53
C MET A 1 74.69 -25.80 60.01
N ALA A 2 74.82 -25.15 58.94
CA ALA A 2 73.71 -24.53 58.21
C ALA A 2 74.28 -24.05 56.87
N ARG A 3 73.75 -24.52 55.78
CA ARG A 3 73.79 -23.93 54.45
C ARG A 3 73.40 -24.96 53.40
N ALA A 4 72.12 -25.16 53.16
CA ALA A 4 71.61 -25.73 51.93
C ALA A 4 70.08 -25.52 51.81
N SER A 5 69.63 -24.29 51.56
CA SER A 5 68.23 -24.05 51.23
C SER A 5 67.97 -22.86 50.32
N SER A 6 69.00 -22.28 49.66
CA SER A 6 68.79 -21.04 48.83
C SER A 6 68.79 -21.28 47.33
N SER A 7 68.97 -22.50 46.83
CA SER A 7 68.92 -22.75 45.38
C SER A 7 67.56 -23.22 44.85
N LEU A 8 66.83 -24.01 45.68
CA LEU A 8 65.50 -24.50 45.31
C LEU A 8 64.44 -23.40 45.15
N SER A 9 64.53 -22.33 45.99
CA SER A 9 63.57 -21.22 45.89
C SER A 9 63.76 -20.36 44.64
N LYS A 10 65.03 -20.18 44.21
CA LYS A 10 65.33 -19.43 42.99
C LYS A 10 64.90 -20.18 41.73
N THR A 11 65.08 -21.49 41.68
CA THR A 11 64.61 -22.30 40.54
C THR A 11 63.09 -22.34 40.48
N PHE A 12 62.39 -22.42 41.62
CA PHE A 12 60.95 -22.38 41.67
C PHE A 12 60.36 -21.01 41.23
N VAL A 13 61.03 -19.91 41.65
CA VAL A 13 60.66 -18.55 41.20
C VAL A 13 60.88 -18.38 39.70
N TRP A 14 61.96 -18.92 39.14
CA TRP A 14 62.21 -18.87 37.71
C TRP A 14 61.25 -19.73 36.89
N ILE A 15 60.83 -20.89 37.41
CA ILE A 15 59.81 -21.74 36.77
C ILE A 15 58.44 -21.04 36.85
N LEU A 16 58.09 -20.41 37.96
CA LEU A 16 56.85 -19.68 38.12
C LEU A 16 56.78 -18.44 37.22
N LEU A 17 57.92 -17.75 37.07
CA LEU A 17 58.06 -16.60 36.18
C LEU A 17 58.01 -17.05 34.69
N ALA A 18 58.62 -18.19 34.35
CA ALA A 18 58.51 -18.75 33.02
C ALA A 18 57.09 -19.22 32.68
N LEU A 19 56.36 -19.85 33.63
CA LEU A 19 54.94 -20.19 33.50
C LEU A 19 54.05 -18.93 33.40
N LEU A 20 54.37 -17.89 34.13
CA LEU A 20 53.64 -16.59 34.07
C LEU A 20 53.88 -15.91 32.69
N ILE A 21 55.10 -15.99 32.16
CA ILE A 21 55.43 -15.44 30.82
C ILE A 21 54.75 -16.30 29.74
N VAL A 22 54.71 -17.62 29.86
CA VAL A 22 53.99 -18.51 28.94
C VAL A 22 52.48 -18.30 29.05
N GLY A 23 51.95 -18.10 30.27
CA GLY A 23 50.54 -17.77 30.50
C GLY A 23 50.18 -16.41 29.92
N LEU A 24 51.02 -15.40 30.13
CA LEU A 24 50.82 -14.05 29.52
C LEU A 24 51.02 -14.05 27.99
N ALA A 25 51.96 -14.83 27.47
CA ALA A 25 52.14 -15.01 26.03
C ALA A 25 51.01 -15.83 25.38
N GLY A 26 50.40 -16.78 26.12
CA GLY A 26 49.26 -17.56 25.65
C GLY A 26 47.94 -16.80 25.68
N PHE A 27 47.78 -15.83 26.59
CA PHE A 27 46.55 -14.97 26.65
C PHE A 27 46.73 -13.65 25.90
N GLY A 28 47.92 -13.25 25.50
CA GLY A 28 48.23 -12.02 24.82
C GLY A 28 48.23 -12.10 23.29
N ALA A 29 48.06 -13.27 22.70
CA ALA A 29 48.18 -13.44 21.25
C ALA A 29 46.86 -13.54 20.49
N THR A 30 45.72 -13.41 21.18
CA THR A 30 44.40 -13.40 20.53
C THR A 30 43.62 -12.08 20.66
N SER A 31 44.23 -11.02 21.19
CA SER A 31 43.65 -9.68 21.18
C SER A 31 44.64 -8.62 20.63
N LEU A 32 45.22 -8.89 19.49
CA LEU A 32 45.56 -7.80 18.57
C LEU A 32 44.23 -7.35 18.03
N GLY A 33 43.73 -6.22 18.51
CA GLY A 33 42.54 -5.54 18.00
C GLY A 33 42.68 -5.26 16.50
N GLY A 34 42.48 -6.26 15.69
CA GLY A 34 42.19 -6.14 14.27
C GLY A 34 40.90 -5.36 14.18
N ARG A 35 40.90 -4.20 13.55
CA ARG A 35 39.69 -3.55 13.10
C ARG A 35 38.88 -4.62 12.36
N ILE A 36 37.68 -4.90 12.82
CA ILE A 36 36.74 -5.78 12.10
C ILE A 36 36.52 -5.09 10.75
N SER A 37 37.12 -5.62 9.70
CA SER A 37 37.09 -5.05 8.34
C SER A 37 36.02 -5.68 7.47
N SER A 38 35.55 -6.89 7.85
CA SER A 38 34.57 -7.67 7.11
C SER A 38 33.44 -8.16 8.01
N ILE A 39 32.21 -8.20 7.49
CA ILE A 39 31.05 -8.82 8.13
C ILE A 39 30.88 -10.31 7.76
N GLY A 40 31.70 -10.82 6.85
CA GLY A 40 31.66 -12.21 6.39
C GLY A 40 32.39 -12.41 5.08
N THR A 41 32.31 -13.64 4.55
CA THR A 41 32.89 -14.02 3.26
C THR A 41 31.93 -14.89 2.46
N VAL A 42 32.08 -14.88 1.13
CA VAL A 42 31.50 -15.85 0.22
C VAL A 42 32.63 -16.39 -0.63
N GLY A 43 33.02 -17.66 -0.40
CA GLY A 43 34.24 -18.21 -0.97
C GLY A 43 35.45 -17.35 -0.62
N ASP A 44 36.19 -16.91 -1.66
CA ASP A 44 37.37 -16.08 -1.51
C ASP A 44 37.06 -14.56 -1.44
N LYS A 45 35.77 -14.18 -1.44
CA LYS A 45 35.32 -12.76 -1.46
C LYS A 45 34.89 -12.28 -0.10
N ASP A 46 35.59 -11.29 0.43
CA ASP A 46 35.22 -10.58 1.66
C ASP A 46 33.98 -9.68 1.44
N ILE A 47 33.16 -9.54 2.49
CA ILE A 47 32.09 -8.54 2.56
C ILE A 47 32.54 -7.42 3.51
N PRO A 48 33.10 -6.30 2.99
CA PRO A 48 33.59 -5.23 3.84
C PRO A 48 32.49 -4.57 4.68
N VAL A 49 32.79 -4.23 5.93
CA VAL A 49 31.90 -3.46 6.81
C VAL A 49 31.39 -2.19 6.13
N THR A 50 32.28 -1.48 5.43
CA THR A 50 31.92 -0.23 4.73
C THR A 50 30.93 -0.44 3.60
N GLN A 51 30.98 -1.58 2.93
CA GLN A 51 30.04 -1.94 1.86
C GLN A 51 28.65 -2.24 2.45
N TYR A 52 28.59 -2.99 3.56
CA TYR A 52 27.34 -3.27 4.26
C TYR A 52 26.67 -1.98 4.80
N VAL A 53 27.45 -1.09 5.42
CA VAL A 53 26.94 0.20 5.91
C VAL A 53 26.34 1.03 4.76
N ARG A 54 27.00 1.06 3.61
CA ARG A 54 26.49 1.78 2.42
C ARG A 54 25.21 1.13 1.88
N ALA A 55 25.19 -0.20 1.76
CA ALA A 55 24.00 -0.92 1.31
C ALA A 55 22.80 -0.67 2.23
N LEU A 56 22.99 -0.79 3.55
CA LEU A 56 21.92 -0.54 4.52
C LEU A 56 21.41 0.90 4.48
N ARG A 57 22.27 1.89 4.38
CA ARG A 57 21.88 3.29 4.20
C ARG A 57 21.12 3.51 2.90
N SER A 58 21.50 2.85 1.82
CA SER A 58 20.80 2.93 0.55
C SER A 58 19.38 2.38 0.66
N GLU A 59 19.19 1.22 1.30
CA GLU A 59 17.86 0.65 1.53
C GLU A 59 17.00 1.57 2.41
N MET A 60 17.57 2.13 3.50
CA MET A 60 16.87 3.08 4.37
C MET A 60 16.46 4.35 3.62
N ASN A 61 17.35 4.90 2.77
CA ASN A 61 17.04 6.08 1.96
C ASN A 61 15.95 5.80 0.92
N SER A 62 15.99 4.63 0.28
CA SER A 62 14.96 4.20 -0.68
C SER A 62 13.61 4.05 0.00
N ALA A 63 13.57 3.42 1.17
CA ALA A 63 12.36 3.31 1.97
C ALA A 63 11.86 4.70 2.43
N SER A 64 12.77 5.59 2.87
CA SER A 64 12.41 6.95 3.27
C SER A 64 11.78 7.75 2.12
N ALA A 65 12.30 7.59 0.90
CA ALA A 65 11.74 8.22 -0.29
C ALA A 65 10.34 7.67 -0.64
N GLN A 66 10.13 6.37 -0.45
CA GLN A 66 8.84 5.72 -0.70
C GLN A 66 7.77 6.12 0.31
N PHE A 67 8.12 6.24 1.59
CA PHE A 67 7.19 6.61 2.66
C PHE A 67 7.06 8.13 2.87
N GLY A 68 7.89 8.94 2.20
CA GLY A 68 7.89 10.40 2.34
C GLY A 68 8.41 10.90 3.70
N THR A 69 8.96 10.03 4.55
CA THR A 69 9.48 10.34 5.87
C THR A 69 10.82 9.63 6.10
N GLN A 70 11.66 10.21 6.96
CA GLN A 70 12.94 9.59 7.29
C GLN A 70 12.72 8.34 8.15
N ILE A 71 13.20 7.18 7.67
CA ILE A 71 13.12 5.89 8.37
C ILE A 71 14.22 5.81 9.42
N THR A 72 13.84 5.56 10.68
CA THR A 72 14.79 5.28 11.77
C THR A 72 15.35 3.86 11.65
N PHE A 73 16.46 3.58 12.35
CA PHE A 73 17.03 2.23 12.32
C PHE A 73 16.11 1.18 12.94
N GLU A 74 15.35 1.52 13.99
CA GLU A 74 14.35 0.61 14.57
C GLU A 74 13.25 0.26 13.56
N GLN A 75 12.75 1.26 12.82
CA GLN A 75 11.79 1.02 11.75
C GLN A 75 12.40 0.19 10.61
N ALA A 76 13.67 0.45 10.26
CA ALA A 76 14.40 -0.36 9.28
C ALA A 76 14.52 -1.84 9.71
N GLN A 77 14.66 -2.11 11.01
CA GLN A 77 14.64 -3.47 11.57
C GLN A 77 13.26 -4.11 11.43
N MET A 78 12.20 -3.39 11.78
CA MET A 78 10.80 -3.90 11.64
C MET A 78 10.45 -4.22 10.18
N PHE A 79 10.95 -3.43 9.23
CA PHE A 79 10.75 -3.66 7.80
C PHE A 79 11.74 -4.65 7.17
N GLY A 80 12.66 -5.21 7.95
CA GLY A 80 13.64 -6.19 7.48
C GLY A 80 14.69 -5.63 6.51
N LEU A 81 14.93 -4.31 6.48
CA LEU A 81 15.84 -3.68 5.53
C LEU A 81 17.30 -4.13 5.69
N GLN A 82 17.71 -4.50 6.91
CA GLN A 82 19.05 -5.07 7.12
C GLN A 82 19.20 -6.44 6.46
N GLN A 83 18.14 -7.26 6.50
CA GLN A 83 18.12 -8.55 5.81
C GLN A 83 18.21 -8.36 4.30
N GLN A 84 17.49 -7.40 3.77
CA GLN A 84 17.51 -7.06 2.34
C GLN A 84 18.91 -6.61 1.91
N ALA A 85 19.53 -5.69 2.66
CA ALA A 85 20.89 -5.22 2.38
C ALA A 85 21.91 -6.37 2.43
N LEU A 86 21.81 -7.26 3.43
CA LEU A 86 22.69 -8.41 3.55
C LEU A 86 22.49 -9.42 2.40
N SER A 87 21.23 -9.76 2.09
CA SER A 87 20.92 -10.70 1.01
C SER A 87 21.40 -10.20 -0.35
N ARG A 88 21.28 -8.89 -0.59
CA ARG A 88 21.79 -8.24 -1.81
C ARG A 88 23.32 -8.36 -1.91
N LEU A 89 24.04 -8.11 -0.83
CA LEU A 89 25.50 -8.24 -0.81
C LEU A 89 25.96 -9.68 -0.94
N LEU A 90 25.26 -10.62 -0.31
CA LEU A 90 25.55 -12.04 -0.47
C LEU A 90 25.38 -12.48 -1.93
N LEU A 91 24.30 -12.08 -2.58
CA LEU A 91 24.10 -12.31 -4.02
C LEU A 91 25.22 -11.71 -4.86
N GLU A 92 25.57 -10.45 -4.60
CA GLU A 92 26.64 -9.74 -5.32
C GLU A 92 27.97 -10.48 -5.18
N LYS A 93 28.35 -10.86 -3.94
CA LYS A 93 29.61 -11.58 -3.67
C LYS A 93 29.60 -13.00 -4.19
N THR A 94 28.45 -13.67 -4.21
CA THR A 94 28.31 -15.00 -4.82
C THR A 94 28.62 -14.95 -6.31
N LEU A 95 28.00 -14.01 -7.02
CA LEU A 95 28.24 -13.84 -8.46
C LEU A 95 29.66 -13.34 -8.76
N GLU A 96 30.23 -12.49 -7.90
CA GLU A 96 31.63 -12.02 -8.00
C GLU A 96 32.60 -13.19 -7.81
N ASN A 97 32.35 -14.07 -6.86
CA ASN A 97 33.16 -15.27 -6.66
C ASN A 97 33.11 -16.17 -7.89
N GLU A 98 31.89 -16.47 -8.40
CA GLU A 98 31.70 -17.31 -9.58
C GLU A 98 32.36 -16.70 -10.83
N THR A 99 32.21 -15.37 -11.07
CA THR A 99 32.88 -14.72 -12.20
C THR A 99 34.41 -14.82 -12.10
N SER A 100 34.94 -14.73 -10.90
CA SER A 100 36.38 -14.89 -10.62
C SER A 100 36.84 -16.32 -10.90
N ASP A 101 36.11 -17.32 -10.42
CA ASP A 101 36.43 -18.74 -10.60
C ASP A 101 36.36 -19.16 -12.08
N LEU A 102 35.40 -18.60 -12.82
CA LEU A 102 35.27 -18.80 -14.27
C LEU A 102 36.28 -17.99 -15.09
N GLY A 103 37.02 -17.07 -14.47
CA GLY A 103 37.92 -16.15 -15.17
C GLY A 103 37.19 -15.17 -16.10
N LEU A 104 35.92 -14.86 -15.80
CA LEU A 104 35.12 -13.89 -16.55
C LEU A 104 35.54 -12.47 -16.21
N SER A 105 35.82 -11.68 -17.24
CA SER A 105 36.13 -10.27 -17.13
C SER A 105 35.71 -9.55 -18.42
N VAL A 106 35.46 -8.25 -18.33
CA VAL A 106 35.18 -7.41 -19.50
C VAL A 106 36.40 -6.54 -19.83
N GLY A 107 36.56 -6.20 -21.12
CA GLY A 107 37.63 -5.33 -21.59
C GLY A 107 37.41 -3.85 -21.23
N ASP A 108 38.47 -3.05 -21.36
CA ASP A 108 38.45 -1.62 -21.03
C ASP A 108 37.42 -0.84 -21.87
N GLU A 109 37.16 -1.27 -23.11
CA GLU A 109 36.14 -0.65 -23.96
C GLU A 109 34.73 -0.77 -23.34
N THR A 110 34.39 -1.94 -22.77
CA THR A 110 33.11 -2.13 -22.09
C THR A 110 33.01 -1.25 -20.84
N VAL A 111 34.08 -1.19 -20.05
CA VAL A 111 34.13 -0.30 -18.87
C VAL A 111 33.92 1.16 -19.30
N TYR A 112 34.59 1.60 -20.37
CA TYR A 112 34.44 2.95 -20.89
C TYR A 112 33.01 3.26 -21.34
N GLN A 113 32.35 2.33 -22.02
CA GLN A 113 30.94 2.51 -22.44
C GLN A 113 30.00 2.59 -21.23
N GLU A 114 30.21 1.78 -20.20
CA GLU A 114 29.45 1.88 -18.94
C GLU A 114 29.64 3.23 -18.25
N LEU A 115 30.89 3.75 -18.21
CA LEU A 115 31.17 5.07 -17.65
C LEU A 115 30.44 6.19 -18.39
N LEU A 116 30.35 6.13 -19.72
CA LEU A 116 29.60 7.09 -20.54
C LEU A 116 28.10 7.08 -20.26
N GLY A 117 27.57 5.93 -19.80
CA GLY A 117 26.16 5.75 -19.41
C GLY A 117 25.77 6.51 -18.14
N ILE A 118 26.73 6.78 -17.23
CA ILE A 118 26.45 7.36 -15.91
C ILE A 118 26.17 8.86 -16.03
N SER A 119 24.96 9.27 -15.68
CA SER A 119 24.52 10.69 -15.80
C SER A 119 25.33 11.66 -14.96
N ALA A 120 25.82 11.22 -13.78
CA ALA A 120 26.64 12.03 -12.89
C ALA A 120 28.00 12.44 -13.47
N PHE A 121 28.44 11.78 -14.54
CA PHE A 121 29.70 12.04 -15.23
C PHE A 121 29.54 12.87 -16.50
N ARG A 122 28.34 13.41 -16.74
CA ARG A 122 28.03 14.22 -17.92
C ARG A 122 28.14 15.71 -17.60
N GLY A 123 28.74 16.43 -18.53
CA GLY A 123 28.76 17.89 -18.50
C GLY A 123 27.41 18.49 -18.94
N LEU A 124 27.36 19.82 -18.96
CA LEU A 124 26.16 20.58 -19.35
C LEU A 124 25.75 20.34 -20.81
N ASP A 125 26.68 19.87 -21.65
CA ASP A 125 26.45 19.51 -23.05
C ASP A 125 25.97 18.05 -23.25
N GLY A 126 25.82 17.29 -22.15
CA GLY A 126 25.42 15.89 -22.14
C GLY A 126 26.54 14.89 -22.50
N SER A 127 27.76 15.37 -22.82
CA SER A 127 28.94 14.53 -23.05
C SER A 127 29.66 14.17 -21.75
N PHE A 128 30.53 13.15 -21.78
CA PHE A 128 31.35 12.77 -20.63
C PHE A 128 32.30 13.92 -20.24
N ASP A 129 32.25 14.32 -18.98
CA ASP A 129 33.10 15.35 -18.38
C ASP A 129 34.06 14.72 -17.36
N LYS A 130 35.34 14.81 -17.66
CA LYS A 130 36.39 14.24 -16.81
C LYS A 130 36.50 14.91 -15.44
N ASP A 131 36.16 16.19 -15.36
CA ASP A 131 36.24 16.92 -14.08
C ASP A 131 35.03 16.57 -13.22
N ALA A 132 33.83 16.44 -13.82
CA ALA A 132 32.65 15.91 -13.14
C ALA A 132 32.88 14.47 -12.65
N TYR A 133 33.49 13.60 -13.45
CA TYR A 133 33.87 12.25 -13.07
C TYR A 133 34.78 12.23 -11.85
N LYS A 134 35.90 12.99 -11.87
CA LYS A 134 36.82 13.07 -10.73
C LYS A 134 36.16 13.61 -9.47
N PHE A 135 35.39 14.68 -9.61
CA PHE A 135 34.67 15.28 -8.49
C PHE A 135 33.67 14.29 -7.85
N ALA A 136 32.94 13.53 -8.68
CA ALA A 136 32.02 12.53 -8.18
C ALA A 136 32.74 11.39 -7.42
N LEU A 137 33.92 10.94 -7.91
CA LEU A 137 34.71 9.92 -7.23
C LEU A 137 35.32 10.42 -5.93
N GLU A 138 35.84 11.66 -5.91
CA GLU A 138 36.37 12.29 -4.68
C GLU A 138 35.27 12.37 -3.60
N ASN A 139 34.06 12.79 -3.97
CA ASN A 139 32.92 12.83 -3.05
C ASN A 139 32.51 11.46 -2.55
N ALA A 140 32.67 10.42 -3.37
CA ALA A 140 32.40 9.02 -3.01
C ALA A 140 33.55 8.37 -2.22
N GLY A 141 34.71 9.04 -2.12
CA GLY A 141 35.93 8.52 -1.48
C GLY A 141 36.53 7.32 -2.23
N LEU A 142 36.47 7.33 -3.57
CA LEU A 142 36.98 6.29 -4.44
C LEU A 142 38.09 6.82 -5.34
N SER A 143 39.09 5.99 -5.63
CA SER A 143 40.06 6.26 -6.68
C SER A 143 39.50 5.82 -8.05
N GLU A 144 40.02 6.40 -9.14
CA GLU A 144 39.65 6.01 -10.52
C GLU A 144 39.84 4.49 -10.73
N SER A 145 40.99 3.95 -10.30
CA SER A 145 41.29 2.50 -10.44
C SER A 145 40.35 1.59 -9.66
N GLU A 146 39.95 1.97 -8.43
CA GLU A 146 38.99 1.20 -7.63
C GLU A 146 37.60 1.23 -8.27
N PHE A 147 37.18 2.39 -8.75
CA PHE A 147 35.88 2.54 -9.40
C PHE A 147 35.81 1.79 -10.73
N GLU A 148 36.82 1.91 -11.59
CA GLU A 148 36.91 1.17 -12.85
C GLU A 148 36.96 -0.35 -12.63
N SER A 149 37.61 -0.82 -11.55
CA SER A 149 37.55 -2.23 -11.15
C SER A 149 36.16 -2.66 -10.74
N GLN A 150 35.46 -1.84 -9.94
CA GLN A 150 34.06 -2.14 -9.55
C GLN A 150 33.13 -2.19 -10.76
N VAL A 151 33.26 -1.26 -11.69
CA VAL A 151 32.47 -1.28 -12.96
C VAL A 151 32.78 -2.53 -13.77
N ARG A 152 34.05 -2.95 -13.85
CA ARG A 152 34.46 -4.17 -14.55
C ARG A 152 33.84 -5.43 -13.93
N ASP A 153 33.87 -5.52 -12.60
CA ASP A 153 33.31 -6.64 -11.86
C ASP A 153 31.77 -6.67 -11.97
N GLU A 154 31.12 -5.50 -11.94
CA GLU A 154 29.69 -5.37 -12.16
C GLU A 154 29.27 -5.79 -13.57
N ALA A 155 30.00 -5.34 -14.57
CA ALA A 155 29.75 -5.73 -15.96
C ALA A 155 29.99 -7.24 -16.18
N ALA A 156 30.99 -7.83 -15.55
CA ALA A 156 31.23 -9.28 -15.60
C ALA A 156 30.07 -10.07 -14.93
N ARG A 157 29.59 -9.62 -13.77
CA ARG A 157 28.40 -10.20 -13.13
C ARG A 157 27.16 -10.08 -14.00
N ALA A 158 26.96 -8.92 -14.64
CA ALA A 158 25.82 -8.70 -15.55
C ALA A 158 25.88 -9.66 -16.76
N VAL A 159 27.08 -9.96 -17.28
CA VAL A 159 27.27 -10.96 -18.34
C VAL A 159 26.89 -12.35 -17.85
N LEU A 160 27.37 -12.76 -16.67
CA LEU A 160 27.04 -14.06 -16.07
C LEU A 160 25.53 -14.18 -15.82
N GLN A 161 24.92 -13.19 -15.16
CA GLN A 161 23.49 -13.18 -14.88
C GLN A 161 22.66 -13.25 -16.19
N ARG A 162 23.04 -12.49 -17.20
CA ARG A 162 22.37 -12.54 -18.50
C ARG A 162 22.53 -13.92 -19.17
N ALA A 163 23.70 -14.54 -19.07
CA ALA A 163 23.95 -15.87 -19.61
C ALA A 163 23.09 -16.95 -18.93
N ILE A 164 22.85 -16.82 -17.61
CA ILE A 164 21.98 -17.73 -16.85
C ILE A 164 20.51 -17.53 -17.25
N LEU A 165 20.06 -16.26 -17.37
CA LEU A 165 18.67 -15.93 -17.62
C LEU A 165 18.27 -16.07 -19.09
N GLN A 166 19.21 -15.90 -20.03
CA GLN A 166 18.94 -15.99 -21.46
C GLN A 166 18.62 -17.40 -21.90
N GLY A 167 17.53 -17.54 -22.65
CA GLY A 167 17.13 -18.81 -23.24
C GLY A 167 16.25 -19.69 -22.35
N ILE A 168 15.98 -19.27 -21.11
CA ILE A 168 14.99 -19.93 -20.27
C ILE A 168 13.61 -19.58 -20.81
N LYS A 169 12.89 -20.61 -21.20
CA LYS A 169 11.56 -20.53 -21.79
C LYS A 169 10.64 -21.51 -21.08
N MET A 170 9.45 -21.07 -20.75
CA MET A 170 8.39 -21.97 -20.34
C MET A 170 7.97 -22.85 -21.52
N SER A 171 7.59 -24.10 -21.25
CA SER A 171 7.15 -24.97 -22.34
C SER A 171 5.85 -24.43 -22.96
N GLU A 172 5.73 -24.52 -24.28
CA GLU A 172 4.52 -24.11 -24.99
C GLU A 172 3.27 -24.82 -24.45
N THR A 173 3.39 -26.11 -24.13
CA THR A 173 2.28 -26.87 -23.54
C THR A 173 1.81 -26.26 -22.21
N PHE A 174 2.72 -25.79 -21.36
CA PHE A 174 2.34 -25.14 -20.10
C PHE A 174 1.68 -23.80 -20.37
N THR A 175 2.21 -23.02 -21.30
CA THR A 175 1.62 -21.74 -21.72
C THR A 175 0.22 -21.92 -22.29
N ASP A 176 0.01 -22.97 -23.11
CA ASP A 176 -1.31 -23.30 -23.67
C ASP A 176 -2.32 -23.70 -22.58
N ILE A 177 -1.89 -24.52 -21.60
CA ILE A 177 -2.72 -24.87 -20.44
C ILE A 177 -3.05 -23.63 -19.61
N ALA A 178 -2.06 -22.78 -19.35
CA ALA A 178 -2.27 -21.55 -18.62
C ALA A 178 -3.19 -20.57 -19.37
N LEU A 179 -3.02 -20.47 -20.70
CA LEU A 179 -3.91 -19.68 -21.55
C LEU A 179 -5.34 -20.20 -21.45
N ALA A 180 -5.55 -21.51 -21.65
CA ALA A 180 -6.86 -22.13 -21.55
C ALA A 180 -7.52 -21.87 -20.18
N TYR A 181 -6.72 -21.89 -19.10
CA TYR A 181 -7.20 -21.61 -17.75
C TYR A 181 -7.62 -20.15 -17.53
N VAL A 182 -6.83 -19.19 -18.00
CA VAL A 182 -7.12 -17.76 -17.76
C VAL A 182 -8.17 -17.21 -18.73
N SER A 183 -8.29 -17.79 -19.91
CA SER A 183 -9.26 -17.38 -20.93
C SER A 183 -10.57 -18.16 -20.88
N GLU A 184 -10.71 -19.16 -20.00
CA GLU A 184 -11.94 -19.91 -19.86
C GLU A 184 -13.10 -18.99 -19.49
N GLU A 185 -14.18 -19.08 -20.25
CA GLU A 185 -15.42 -18.36 -20.02
C GLU A 185 -16.55 -19.37 -19.73
N ARG A 186 -17.42 -19.01 -18.80
CA ARG A 186 -18.57 -19.84 -18.47
C ARG A 186 -19.87 -19.07 -18.62
N ASN A 187 -20.86 -19.71 -19.22
CA ASN A 187 -22.22 -19.23 -19.14
C ASN A 187 -22.88 -19.86 -17.92
N VAL A 188 -23.42 -19.02 -17.05
CA VAL A 188 -24.01 -19.48 -15.79
C VAL A 188 -25.44 -18.94 -15.62
N THR A 189 -26.30 -19.76 -15.02
CA THR A 189 -27.61 -19.34 -14.53
C THR A 189 -27.52 -19.22 -13.01
N VAL A 190 -27.94 -18.09 -12.48
CA VAL A 190 -27.98 -17.84 -11.05
C VAL A 190 -29.40 -17.57 -10.61
N VAL A 191 -29.86 -18.33 -9.62
CA VAL A 191 -31.13 -18.10 -8.94
C VAL A 191 -30.85 -17.51 -7.57
N GLU A 192 -31.48 -16.39 -7.28
CA GLU A 192 -31.46 -15.76 -5.97
C GLU A 192 -32.74 -16.14 -5.21
N LEU A 193 -32.58 -16.72 -4.02
CA LEU A 193 -33.68 -17.05 -3.12
C LEU A 193 -33.64 -16.16 -1.88
N GLY A 194 -34.74 -15.50 -1.59
CA GLY A 194 -34.98 -14.75 -0.37
C GLY A 194 -36.21 -15.25 0.37
N GLU A 195 -36.58 -14.63 1.48
CA GLU A 195 -37.74 -15.04 2.31
C GLU A 195 -39.04 -15.12 1.51
N ALA A 196 -39.22 -14.24 0.50
CA ALA A 196 -40.43 -14.22 -0.35
C ALA A 196 -40.58 -15.47 -1.24
N ASP A 197 -39.48 -16.19 -1.49
CA ASP A 197 -39.47 -17.39 -2.36
C ASP A 197 -39.74 -18.67 -1.57
N LEU A 198 -39.85 -18.58 -0.25
CA LEU A 198 -40.18 -19.75 0.59
C LEU A 198 -41.63 -20.19 0.38
N THR A 199 -41.80 -21.48 0.14
CA THR A 199 -43.13 -22.08 0.02
C THR A 199 -43.96 -21.97 1.31
N THR A 200 -43.29 -21.95 2.46
CA THR A 200 -43.89 -21.74 3.78
C THR A 200 -43.14 -20.58 4.47
N PRO A 201 -43.83 -19.47 4.76
CA PRO A 201 -43.23 -18.37 5.49
C PRO A 201 -42.70 -18.81 6.86
N ILE A 202 -41.62 -18.17 7.30
CA ILE A 202 -41.08 -18.38 8.64
C ILE A 202 -42.04 -17.75 9.64
N GLY A 203 -42.59 -18.58 10.52
CA GLY A 203 -43.42 -18.11 11.63
C GLY A 203 -42.57 -17.38 12.70
N GLU A 204 -43.25 -16.65 13.57
CA GLU A 204 -42.61 -16.14 14.78
C GLU A 204 -42.29 -17.31 15.72
N ALA A 205 -41.08 -17.25 16.35
CA ALA A 205 -40.75 -18.24 17.38
C ALA A 205 -41.67 -18.09 18.59
N ASP A 206 -42.22 -19.19 19.04
CA ASP A 206 -42.90 -19.20 20.32
C ASP A 206 -41.90 -19.19 21.49
N GLN A 207 -42.38 -18.90 22.69
CA GLN A 207 -41.52 -18.79 23.87
C GLN A 207 -40.72 -20.09 24.14
N ALA A 208 -41.31 -21.25 23.91
CA ALA A 208 -40.64 -22.53 24.15
C ALA A 208 -39.47 -22.74 23.17
N THR A 209 -39.64 -22.30 21.93
CA THR A 209 -38.59 -22.33 20.89
C THR A 209 -37.44 -21.40 21.28
N LEU A 210 -37.70 -20.15 21.70
CA LEU A 210 -36.67 -19.21 22.14
C LEU A 210 -35.95 -19.68 23.42
N GLU A 211 -36.67 -20.28 24.38
CA GLU A 211 -36.08 -20.87 25.56
C GLU A 211 -35.13 -22.03 25.22
N SER A 212 -35.52 -22.91 24.29
CA SER A 212 -34.63 -23.99 23.84
C SER A 212 -33.41 -23.47 23.13
N PHE A 213 -33.62 -22.57 22.16
CA PHE A 213 -32.52 -21.95 21.38
C PHE A 213 -31.51 -21.23 22.29
N TYR A 214 -32.00 -20.45 23.24
CA TYR A 214 -31.16 -19.76 24.21
C TYR A 214 -30.41 -20.74 25.13
N SER A 215 -31.10 -21.80 25.61
CA SER A 215 -30.47 -22.78 26.52
C SER A 215 -29.30 -23.54 25.89
N GLU A 216 -29.32 -23.72 24.57
CA GLU A 216 -28.25 -24.38 23.80
C GLU A 216 -27.09 -23.43 23.52
N ARG A 217 -27.27 -22.10 23.68
CA ARG A 217 -26.31 -21.04 23.27
C ARG A 217 -26.14 -19.94 24.30
N THR A 218 -26.30 -20.25 25.57
CA THR A 218 -26.24 -19.29 26.68
C THR A 218 -24.93 -18.46 26.65
N GLU A 219 -23.82 -19.06 26.23
CA GLU A 219 -22.52 -18.39 26.12
C GLU A 219 -22.49 -17.30 25.04
N GLU A 220 -23.25 -17.44 23.95
CA GLU A 220 -23.31 -16.43 22.86
C GLU A 220 -24.03 -15.16 23.31
N PHE A 221 -24.93 -15.28 24.28
CA PHE A 221 -25.71 -14.18 24.85
C PHE A 221 -25.21 -13.74 26.24
N ALA A 222 -24.07 -14.25 26.69
CA ALA A 222 -23.47 -13.83 27.94
C ALA A 222 -22.90 -12.43 27.83
N LEU A 223 -23.04 -11.64 28.89
CA LEU A 223 -22.35 -10.36 29.01
C LEU A 223 -20.89 -10.65 29.41
N PRO A 224 -19.90 -10.27 28.62
CA PRO A 224 -18.51 -10.42 29.01
C PRO A 224 -18.16 -9.55 30.21
N GLU A 225 -16.97 -9.75 30.80
CA GLU A 225 -16.45 -8.81 31.79
C GLU A 225 -16.49 -7.41 31.17
N SER A 226 -17.11 -6.49 31.89
CA SER A 226 -17.36 -5.14 31.41
C SER A 226 -16.96 -4.09 32.45
N LYS A 227 -16.61 -2.91 31.98
CA LYS A 227 -16.25 -1.75 32.77
C LYS A 227 -17.43 -0.79 32.85
N ALA A 228 -17.90 -0.47 34.03
CA ALA A 228 -18.83 0.63 34.25
C ALA A 228 -18.03 1.92 34.28
N ILE A 229 -18.30 2.81 33.34
CA ILE A 229 -17.52 4.05 33.16
C ILE A 229 -18.46 5.24 33.26
N THR A 230 -18.10 6.19 34.13
CA THR A 230 -18.63 7.55 34.13
C THR A 230 -17.72 8.43 33.29
N LEU A 231 -18.28 9.27 32.42
CA LEU A 231 -17.56 10.17 31.57
C LEU A 231 -18.20 11.55 31.49
N VAL A 232 -17.39 12.54 31.14
CA VAL A 232 -17.88 13.86 30.72
C VAL A 232 -17.39 14.11 29.29
N LYS A 233 -18.23 14.72 28.45
CA LYS A 233 -17.94 15.01 27.04
C LYS A 233 -18.34 16.41 26.64
N LEU A 234 -17.58 17.00 25.72
CA LEU A 234 -17.92 18.21 25.01
C LEU A 234 -17.56 18.05 23.54
N THR A 235 -18.55 17.96 22.68
CA THR A 235 -18.34 17.74 21.24
C THR A 235 -18.69 18.98 20.43
N PRO A 236 -18.12 19.14 19.21
CA PRO A 236 -18.47 20.28 18.36
C PRO A 236 -19.97 20.41 18.11
N VAL A 237 -20.69 19.29 17.97
CA VAL A 237 -22.15 19.29 17.75
C VAL A 237 -22.91 19.97 18.89
N MET A 238 -22.44 19.83 20.16
CA MET A 238 -23.05 20.46 21.31
C MET A 238 -22.83 21.97 21.33
N VAL A 239 -21.66 22.42 20.84
CA VAL A 239 -21.24 23.84 20.86
C VAL A 239 -21.75 24.62 19.64
N VAL A 240 -21.84 23.98 18.48
CA VAL A 240 -22.27 24.61 17.20
C VAL A 240 -23.59 25.38 17.34
N ALA A 241 -24.54 24.86 18.11
CA ALA A 241 -25.84 25.50 18.31
C ALA A 241 -25.75 26.87 19.01
N THR A 242 -24.67 27.16 19.74
CA THR A 242 -24.43 28.42 20.44
C THR A 242 -23.60 29.41 19.65
N ILE A 243 -23.07 29.01 18.47
CA ILE A 243 -22.17 29.81 17.64
C ILE A 243 -22.94 30.61 16.62
N GLU A 244 -22.75 31.92 16.65
CA GLU A 244 -23.24 32.82 15.62
C GLU A 244 -22.12 33.22 14.67
N VAL A 245 -22.19 32.75 13.42
CA VAL A 245 -21.24 33.13 12.37
C VAL A 245 -21.74 34.41 11.68
N GLN A 246 -20.91 35.45 11.75
CA GLN A 246 -21.23 36.73 11.13
C GLN A 246 -21.14 36.65 9.60
N GLU A 247 -22.03 37.34 8.89
CA GLU A 247 -22.08 37.36 7.43
C GLU A 247 -20.76 37.80 6.78
N ASP A 248 -20.05 38.76 7.40
CA ASP A 248 -18.74 39.21 6.92
C ASP A 248 -17.68 38.07 6.95
N ALA A 249 -17.75 37.17 7.93
CA ALA A 249 -16.88 36.02 8.02
C ALA A 249 -17.18 34.97 6.92
N LEU A 250 -18.45 34.78 6.57
CA LEU A 250 -18.85 33.91 5.46
C LEU A 250 -18.35 34.46 4.12
N ARG A 251 -18.48 35.76 3.89
CA ARG A 251 -17.95 36.40 2.69
C ARG A 251 -16.44 36.36 2.60
N ALA A 252 -15.75 36.55 3.75
CA ALA A 252 -14.30 36.43 3.81
C ALA A 252 -13.82 35.00 3.52
N ALA A 253 -14.55 33.96 3.98
CA ALA A 253 -14.26 32.59 3.64
C ALA A 253 -14.44 32.28 2.16
N TYR A 254 -15.53 32.76 1.56
CA TYR A 254 -15.78 32.65 0.13
C TYR A 254 -14.65 33.31 -0.69
N GLU A 255 -14.28 34.56 -0.33
CA GLU A 255 -13.21 35.28 -1.03
C GLU A 255 -11.83 34.62 -0.86
N LYS A 256 -11.58 34.01 0.27
CA LYS A 256 -10.32 33.28 0.52
C LYS A 256 -10.16 32.09 -0.43
N ASP A 257 -11.23 31.37 -0.68
CA ASP A 257 -11.24 30.18 -1.52
C ASP A 257 -11.92 30.47 -2.89
N PHE A 258 -11.87 31.77 -3.32
CA PHE A 258 -12.52 32.26 -4.53
C PHE A 258 -12.20 31.42 -5.77
N ASP A 259 -10.94 31.04 -5.95
CA ASP A 259 -10.50 30.26 -7.11
C ASP A 259 -11.06 28.83 -7.11
N THR A 260 -11.44 28.30 -5.96
CA THR A 260 -12.11 26.99 -5.84
C THR A 260 -13.56 27.06 -6.31
N TYR A 261 -14.24 28.18 -6.02
CA TYR A 261 -15.63 28.39 -6.37
C TYR A 261 -15.81 29.02 -7.75
N ASN A 262 -14.75 29.56 -8.33
CA ASN A 262 -14.77 30.28 -9.60
C ASN A 262 -13.67 29.77 -10.52
N LEU A 263 -13.88 28.58 -11.06
CA LEU A 263 -12.97 27.97 -12.02
C LEU A 263 -13.09 28.73 -13.36
N PRO A 264 -12.01 29.33 -13.86
CA PRO A 264 -12.01 29.98 -15.16
C PRO A 264 -12.19 28.93 -16.28
N GLU A 265 -12.57 29.40 -17.47
CA GLU A 265 -12.53 28.57 -18.67
C GLU A 265 -11.13 27.97 -18.84
N ARG A 266 -11.07 26.66 -19.13
CA ARG A 266 -9.84 25.92 -19.40
C ARG A 266 -9.97 25.17 -20.72
N ARG A 267 -8.84 24.89 -21.34
CA ARG A 267 -8.82 24.18 -22.62
C ARG A 267 -7.81 23.07 -22.59
N LEU A 268 -8.17 21.95 -23.18
CA LEU A 268 -7.24 20.86 -23.46
C LEU A 268 -6.41 21.24 -24.69
N VAL A 269 -5.13 21.53 -24.50
CA VAL A 269 -4.29 22.16 -25.49
C VAL A 269 -3.06 21.32 -25.78
N GLU A 270 -2.77 21.14 -27.06
CA GLU A 270 -1.51 20.60 -27.56
C GLU A 270 -0.67 21.70 -28.18
N ARG A 271 0.67 21.66 -27.99
CA ARG A 271 1.61 22.64 -28.49
C ARG A 271 2.71 22.01 -29.31
N LEU A 272 2.73 22.21 -30.61
CA LEU A 272 3.82 21.81 -31.49
C LEU A 272 4.78 22.98 -31.71
N SER A 273 5.97 22.89 -31.09
CA SER A 273 6.99 23.94 -31.12
C SER A 273 7.96 23.79 -32.30
N PHE A 274 8.46 24.92 -32.81
CA PHE A 274 9.42 24.99 -33.93
C PHE A 274 10.59 25.89 -33.58
N LEU A 275 11.79 25.52 -34.04
CA LEU A 275 13.02 26.29 -33.79
C LEU A 275 13.11 27.54 -34.68
N THR A 276 12.54 27.48 -35.91
CA THR A 276 12.58 28.61 -36.86
C THR A 276 11.19 29.00 -37.29
N GLN A 277 11.03 30.29 -37.60
CA GLN A 277 9.78 30.82 -38.15
C GLN A 277 9.43 30.20 -39.51
N ALA A 278 10.44 29.93 -40.35
CA ALA A 278 10.23 29.37 -41.65
C ALA A 278 9.64 27.96 -41.60
N ASP A 279 10.13 27.10 -40.72
CA ASP A 279 9.60 25.74 -40.53
C ASP A 279 8.17 25.77 -40.00
N ALA A 280 7.90 26.65 -39.05
CA ALA A 280 6.57 26.81 -38.49
C ALA A 280 5.57 27.34 -39.52
N GLN A 281 5.98 28.30 -40.37
CA GLN A 281 5.14 28.80 -41.46
C GLN A 281 4.85 27.72 -42.52
N ALA A 282 5.85 26.93 -42.89
CA ALA A 282 5.66 25.83 -43.83
C ALA A 282 4.68 24.79 -43.27
N ALA A 283 4.80 24.45 -41.98
CA ALA A 283 3.90 23.55 -41.28
C ALA A 283 2.46 24.09 -41.27
N ALA A 284 2.29 25.37 -40.90
CA ALA A 284 0.99 26.02 -40.88
C ALA A 284 0.31 26.06 -42.26
N GLN A 285 1.09 26.28 -43.34
CA GLN A 285 0.57 26.24 -44.71
C GLN A 285 0.10 24.85 -45.12
N ARG A 286 0.84 23.80 -44.81
CA ARG A 286 0.45 22.41 -45.09
C ARG A 286 -0.83 22.01 -44.35
N LEU A 287 -0.99 22.45 -43.09
CA LEU A 287 -2.21 22.22 -42.33
C LEU A 287 -3.40 23.00 -42.91
N SER A 288 -3.22 24.29 -43.21
CA SER A 288 -4.30 25.14 -43.75
C SER A 288 -4.77 24.72 -45.12
N SER A 289 -3.84 24.18 -45.98
CA SER A 289 -4.15 23.59 -47.27
C SER A 289 -4.75 22.18 -47.18
N LYS A 290 -4.84 21.59 -46.00
CA LYS A 290 -5.28 20.22 -45.73
C LYS A 290 -4.40 19.17 -46.45
N GLU A 291 -3.15 19.51 -46.71
CA GLU A 291 -2.16 18.57 -47.26
C GLU A 291 -1.77 17.51 -46.25
N ILE A 292 -1.76 17.88 -44.95
CA ILE A 292 -1.41 17.01 -43.83
C ILE A 292 -2.37 17.28 -42.67
N SER A 293 -2.64 16.26 -41.84
CA SER A 293 -3.31 16.44 -40.55
C SER A 293 -2.33 16.86 -39.43
N PHE A 294 -2.83 17.37 -38.34
CA PHE A 294 -1.99 17.78 -37.18
C PHE A 294 -1.25 16.57 -36.59
N GLU A 295 -1.90 15.42 -36.46
CA GLU A 295 -1.33 14.17 -35.99
C GLU A 295 -0.20 13.67 -36.90
N ALA A 296 -0.41 13.72 -38.23
CA ALA A 296 0.60 13.32 -39.17
C ALA A 296 1.82 14.27 -39.15
N LEU A 297 1.58 15.58 -38.95
CA LEU A 297 2.65 16.56 -38.80
C LEU A 297 3.48 16.32 -37.51
N VAL A 298 2.83 15.93 -36.40
CA VAL A 298 3.49 15.55 -35.16
C VAL A 298 4.34 14.31 -35.38
N SER A 299 3.79 13.29 -36.04
CA SER A 299 4.49 12.03 -36.36
C SER A 299 5.68 12.21 -37.28
N GLU A 300 5.60 13.11 -38.29
CA GLU A 300 6.74 13.45 -39.18
C GLU A 300 7.95 13.99 -38.39
N ARG A 301 7.72 14.53 -37.19
CA ARG A 301 8.75 15.06 -36.30
C ARG A 301 9.24 14.04 -35.27
N ASN A 302 8.83 12.79 -35.40
CA ASN A 302 9.09 11.71 -34.44
C ASN A 302 8.59 12.02 -33.03
N LEU A 303 7.44 12.70 -32.92
CA LEU A 303 6.73 13.01 -31.68
C LEU A 303 5.39 12.27 -31.67
N SER A 304 4.92 11.97 -30.48
CA SER A 304 3.55 11.53 -30.22
C SER A 304 2.69 12.70 -29.72
N LEU A 305 1.36 12.55 -29.72
CA LEU A 305 0.47 13.57 -29.18
C LEU A 305 0.72 13.78 -27.67
N ALA A 306 1.10 12.74 -26.94
CA ALA A 306 1.44 12.85 -25.53
C ALA A 306 2.70 13.71 -25.26
N ASP A 307 3.63 13.79 -26.22
CA ASP A 307 4.84 14.62 -26.08
C ASP A 307 4.58 16.11 -26.22
N ILE A 308 3.44 16.49 -26.79
CA ILE A 308 3.04 17.87 -27.06
C ILE A 308 1.82 18.34 -26.28
N ASP A 309 1.24 17.46 -25.47
CA ASP A 309 0.08 17.72 -24.62
C ASP A 309 0.48 18.64 -23.44
N LEU A 310 -0.22 19.75 -23.29
CA LEU A 310 -0.12 20.66 -22.15
C LEU A 310 -1.17 20.38 -21.07
N GLY A 311 -2.07 19.44 -21.31
CA GLY A 311 -3.22 19.17 -20.47
C GLY A 311 -4.27 20.29 -20.54
N ASP A 312 -5.01 20.44 -19.45
CA ASP A 312 -6.01 21.49 -19.30
C ASP A 312 -5.36 22.76 -18.75
N VAL A 313 -5.34 23.81 -19.55
CA VAL A 313 -4.70 25.10 -19.24
C VAL A 313 -5.71 26.26 -19.31
N ASN A 314 -5.50 27.26 -18.47
CA ASN A 314 -6.23 28.54 -18.56
C ASN A 314 -5.52 29.54 -19.48
N GLU A 315 -6.21 30.63 -19.84
CA GLU A 315 -5.68 31.65 -20.77
C GLU A 315 -4.36 32.27 -20.29
N LYS A 316 -4.21 32.48 -18.97
CA LYS A 316 -3.01 33.12 -18.39
C LYS A 316 -1.78 32.20 -18.45
N GLU A 317 -1.97 30.90 -18.31
CA GLU A 317 -0.89 29.92 -18.36
C GLU A 317 -0.25 29.80 -19.75
N LEU A 318 -0.98 30.12 -20.81
CA LEU A 318 -0.48 30.16 -22.18
C LEU A 318 0.27 31.46 -22.51
N GLY A 319 0.31 32.43 -21.61
CA GLY A 319 1.02 33.69 -21.79
C GLY A 319 0.63 34.41 -23.07
N LYS A 320 1.59 34.67 -23.97
CA LYS A 320 1.32 35.39 -25.24
C LYS A 320 0.38 34.66 -26.20
N ALA A 321 0.29 33.34 -26.08
CA ALA A 321 -0.56 32.51 -26.92
C ALA A 321 -2.02 32.47 -26.41
N GLY A 322 -2.28 32.85 -25.16
CA GLY A 322 -3.56 32.66 -24.49
C GLY A 322 -4.76 33.17 -25.29
N SER A 323 -4.76 34.43 -25.65
CA SER A 323 -5.90 35.04 -26.34
C SER A 323 -6.19 34.43 -27.74
N GLU A 324 -5.14 34.00 -28.47
CA GLU A 324 -5.32 33.37 -29.78
C GLU A 324 -5.83 31.94 -29.65
N VAL A 325 -5.28 31.17 -28.66
CA VAL A 325 -5.69 29.80 -28.39
C VAL A 325 -7.12 29.75 -27.83
N PHE A 326 -7.49 30.72 -26.98
CA PHE A 326 -8.84 30.80 -26.41
C PHE A 326 -9.89 31.35 -27.39
N ALA A 327 -9.49 31.84 -28.58
CA ALA A 327 -10.39 32.16 -29.67
C ALA A 327 -10.70 30.97 -30.60
N LEU A 328 -9.98 29.83 -30.47
CA LEU A 328 -10.18 28.66 -31.29
C LEU A 328 -11.39 27.85 -30.84
N SER A 329 -12.02 27.17 -31.77
CA SER A 329 -13.01 26.12 -31.47
C SER A 329 -12.34 24.77 -31.18
N GLU A 330 -13.08 23.83 -30.63
CA GLU A 330 -12.63 22.45 -30.47
C GLU A 330 -12.24 21.84 -31.82
N GLY A 331 -11.07 21.21 -31.88
CA GLY A 331 -10.46 20.62 -33.08
C GLY A 331 -9.71 21.64 -33.97
N GLU A 332 -9.77 22.94 -33.68
CA GLU A 332 -9.05 23.94 -34.46
C GLU A 332 -7.58 24.06 -34.08
N VAL A 333 -6.75 24.37 -35.11
CA VAL A 333 -5.33 24.66 -34.95
C VAL A 333 -5.09 26.15 -35.14
N SER A 334 -4.26 26.75 -34.27
CA SER A 334 -3.92 28.16 -34.32
C SER A 334 -3.17 28.55 -35.60
N ASN A 335 -3.14 29.81 -35.91
CA ASN A 335 -2.08 30.37 -36.73
C ASN A 335 -0.72 30.20 -36.01
N LEU A 336 0.37 30.52 -36.73
CA LEU A 336 1.69 30.58 -36.15
C LEU A 336 1.74 31.61 -35.02
N ILE A 337 2.06 31.17 -33.82
CA ILE A 337 2.21 32.06 -32.65
C ILE A 337 3.69 32.12 -32.24
N GLU A 338 4.18 33.34 -32.05
CA GLU A 338 5.51 33.57 -31.47
C GLU A 338 5.41 33.58 -29.95
N THR A 339 6.16 32.69 -29.30
CA THR A 339 6.21 32.55 -27.84
C THR A 339 7.62 32.85 -27.32
N ASP A 340 7.79 32.95 -26.02
CA ASP A 340 9.11 33.17 -25.41
C ASP A 340 10.08 32.00 -25.65
N ALA A 341 9.54 30.80 -25.98
CA ALA A 341 10.30 29.59 -26.30
C ALA A 341 10.51 29.34 -27.82
N GLY A 342 10.14 30.29 -28.67
CA GLY A 342 10.18 30.15 -30.13
C GLY A 342 8.81 30.19 -30.77
N PHE A 343 8.64 29.52 -31.90
CA PHE A 343 7.41 29.51 -32.69
C PHE A 343 6.61 28.26 -32.42
N ALA A 344 5.29 28.36 -32.33
CA ALA A 344 4.44 27.19 -32.05
C ALA A 344 3.10 27.26 -32.81
N LEU A 345 2.54 26.08 -33.04
CA LEU A 345 1.15 25.86 -33.42
C LEU A 345 0.45 25.18 -32.25
N TYR A 346 -0.75 25.62 -31.96
CA TYR A 346 -1.56 25.09 -30.88
C TYR A 346 -2.82 24.44 -31.44
N ARG A 347 -3.26 23.33 -30.85
CA ARG A 347 -4.54 22.72 -31.14
C ARG A 347 -5.36 22.64 -29.85
N VAL A 348 -6.64 22.95 -29.95
CA VAL A 348 -7.60 22.81 -28.86
C VAL A 348 -8.36 21.51 -29.06
N ASN A 349 -8.25 20.56 -28.12
CA ASN A 349 -8.93 19.28 -28.17
C ASN A 349 -10.25 19.25 -27.39
N GLY A 350 -10.47 20.23 -26.51
CA GLY A 350 -11.69 20.36 -25.75
C GLY A 350 -11.75 21.69 -25.01
N VAL A 351 -12.97 22.16 -24.74
CA VAL A 351 -13.25 23.39 -23.98
C VAL A 351 -13.96 23.02 -22.70
N LEU A 352 -13.38 23.37 -21.57
CA LEU A 352 -13.96 23.25 -20.23
C LEU A 352 -14.52 24.61 -19.86
N GLU A 353 -15.83 24.77 -19.92
CA GLU A 353 -16.49 26.05 -19.62
C GLU A 353 -16.18 26.50 -18.19
N ALA A 354 -16.13 27.83 -18.00
CA ALA A 354 -15.98 28.42 -16.68
C ALA A 354 -17.12 27.96 -15.76
N GLN A 355 -16.78 27.55 -14.55
CA GLN A 355 -17.76 27.18 -13.53
C GLN A 355 -17.68 28.17 -12.38
N THR A 356 -18.79 28.81 -12.11
CA THR A 356 -18.94 29.76 -11.00
C THR A 356 -20.00 29.24 -10.06
N THR A 357 -19.67 29.06 -8.80
CA THR A 357 -20.60 28.78 -7.72
C THR A 357 -20.85 30.07 -6.94
N PRO A 358 -22.00 30.71 -7.06
CA PRO A 358 -22.31 31.94 -6.36
C PRO A 358 -22.26 31.76 -4.83
N PHE A 359 -21.88 32.79 -4.12
CA PHE A 359 -21.85 32.81 -2.65
C PHE A 359 -23.16 32.31 -2.02
N GLU A 360 -24.29 32.70 -2.57
CA GLU A 360 -25.62 32.34 -2.04
C GLU A 360 -25.88 30.83 -2.08
N ASP A 361 -25.29 30.12 -3.05
CA ASP A 361 -25.50 28.68 -3.24
C ASP A 361 -24.70 27.83 -2.21
N ILE A 362 -23.58 28.37 -1.72
CA ILE A 362 -22.73 27.65 -0.74
C ILE A 362 -22.72 28.27 0.65
N ARG A 363 -23.48 29.36 0.83
CA ARG A 363 -23.54 30.12 2.08
C ARG A 363 -23.81 29.24 3.30
N ASP A 364 -24.75 28.31 3.19
CA ASP A 364 -25.11 27.41 4.30
C ASP A 364 -24.03 26.38 4.57
N VAL A 365 -23.31 25.91 3.54
CA VAL A 365 -22.14 25.04 3.69
C VAL A 365 -21.02 25.77 4.42
N LEU A 366 -20.67 26.97 3.96
CA LEU A 366 -19.66 27.82 4.62
C LEU A 366 -20.02 28.12 6.07
N LYS A 367 -21.33 28.33 6.34
CA LYS A 367 -21.81 28.57 7.70
C LYS A 367 -21.60 27.34 8.58
N ALA A 368 -21.93 26.16 8.07
CA ALA A 368 -21.72 24.90 8.80
C ALA A 368 -20.24 24.67 9.10
N ASP A 369 -19.37 24.81 8.11
CA ASP A 369 -17.92 24.61 8.24
C ASP A 369 -17.30 25.61 9.24
N LEU A 370 -17.61 26.89 9.09
CA LEU A 370 -17.10 27.92 10.00
C LEU A 370 -17.64 27.75 11.44
N SER A 371 -18.90 27.31 11.58
CA SER A 371 -19.46 27.02 12.92
C SER A 371 -18.74 25.84 13.58
N GLN A 372 -18.46 24.78 12.83
CA GLN A 372 -17.68 23.64 13.34
C GLN A 372 -16.26 24.04 13.72
N ASP A 373 -15.59 24.82 12.87
CA ASP A 373 -14.24 25.30 13.17
C ASP A 373 -14.18 26.24 14.39
N GLN A 374 -15.20 27.06 14.58
CA GLN A 374 -15.31 27.90 15.78
C GLN A 374 -15.61 27.06 17.02
N ALA A 375 -16.45 26.04 16.89
CA ALA A 375 -16.74 25.09 17.98
C ALA A 375 -15.48 24.36 18.43
N ARG A 376 -14.69 23.82 17.49
CA ARG A 376 -13.41 23.16 17.78
C ARG A 376 -12.44 24.10 18.51
N ARG A 377 -12.31 25.35 18.04
CA ARG A 377 -11.45 26.34 18.72
C ARG A 377 -11.95 26.70 20.12
N ALA A 378 -13.26 26.81 20.31
CA ALA A 378 -13.85 27.09 21.61
C ALA A 378 -13.58 25.93 22.58
N ILE A 379 -13.75 24.67 22.13
CA ILE A 379 -13.45 23.48 22.93
C ILE A 379 -11.96 23.44 23.26
N SER A 380 -11.07 23.64 22.28
CA SER A 380 -9.63 23.65 22.51
C SER A 380 -9.18 24.71 23.51
N ALA A 381 -9.85 25.87 23.56
CA ALA A 381 -9.56 26.91 24.53
C ALA A 381 -9.94 26.53 25.98
N GLU A 382 -10.90 25.61 26.15
CA GLU A 382 -11.33 25.14 27.47
C GLU A 382 -10.45 24.00 28.02
N ILE A 383 -9.66 23.31 27.20
CA ILE A 383 -8.85 22.14 27.62
C ILE A 383 -8.01 22.47 28.85
N SER A 384 -7.21 23.54 28.79
CA SER A 384 -6.30 23.89 29.90
C SER A 384 -7.05 24.18 31.19
N ARG A 385 -8.25 24.80 31.11
CA ARG A 385 -9.06 25.10 32.31
C ARG A 385 -9.62 23.82 32.92
N ILE A 386 -10.06 22.88 32.07
CA ILE A 386 -10.63 21.62 32.56
C ILE A 386 -9.52 20.71 33.11
N ASP A 387 -8.34 20.67 32.46
CA ASP A 387 -7.15 19.97 32.97
C ASP A 387 -6.74 20.50 34.35
N ASP A 388 -6.74 21.83 34.56
CA ASP A 388 -6.43 22.44 35.85
C ASP A 388 -7.44 22.04 36.94
N LEU A 389 -8.72 21.94 36.58
CA LEU A 389 -9.77 21.48 37.51
C LEU A 389 -9.58 20.01 37.88
N LEU A 390 -9.34 19.13 36.89
CA LEU A 390 -9.06 17.71 37.10
C LEU A 390 -7.79 17.50 37.92
N ALA A 391 -6.72 18.25 37.62
CA ALA A 391 -5.47 18.21 38.40
C ALA A 391 -5.64 18.74 39.83
N ALA A 392 -6.60 19.65 40.08
CA ALA A 392 -6.97 20.10 41.42
C ALA A 392 -7.81 19.07 42.18
N GLY A 393 -8.24 17.99 41.54
CA GLY A 393 -9.01 16.90 42.12
C GLY A 393 -10.53 17.03 41.99
N ALA A 394 -11.01 17.87 41.05
CA ALA A 394 -12.43 17.96 40.74
C ALA A 394 -12.96 16.61 40.22
N THR A 395 -14.15 16.24 40.66
CA THR A 395 -14.84 15.05 40.15
C THR A 395 -15.47 15.32 38.78
N LEU A 396 -15.82 14.27 38.03
CA LEU A 396 -16.48 14.43 36.73
C LEU A 396 -17.84 15.12 36.86
N GLU A 397 -18.53 14.90 37.99
CA GLU A 397 -19.79 15.54 38.34
C GLU A 397 -19.58 17.06 38.52
N GLU A 398 -18.54 17.48 39.26
CA GLU A 398 -18.18 18.90 39.46
C GLU A 398 -17.75 19.53 38.14
N ILE A 399 -17.02 18.81 37.24
CA ILE A 399 -16.67 19.30 35.93
C ILE A 399 -17.93 19.57 35.08
N ALA A 400 -18.91 18.67 35.12
CA ALA A 400 -20.18 18.87 34.42
C ALA A 400 -21.00 20.06 34.96
N ASP A 401 -20.92 20.32 36.25
CA ASP A 401 -21.61 21.46 36.87
C ASP A 401 -20.91 22.81 36.62
N GLU A 402 -19.58 22.82 36.48
CA GLU A 402 -18.75 24.02 36.34
C GLU A 402 -18.37 24.38 34.92
N THR A 403 -18.63 23.47 33.93
CA THR A 403 -18.27 23.63 32.53
C THR A 403 -19.44 23.28 31.63
N ASP A 404 -19.25 23.47 30.32
CA ASP A 404 -20.23 23.07 29.30
C ASP A 404 -20.15 21.55 28.95
N MET A 405 -19.36 20.77 29.69
CA MET A 405 -19.30 19.31 29.48
C MET A 405 -20.55 18.63 30.05
N THR A 406 -20.98 17.58 29.38
CA THR A 406 -22.12 16.76 29.82
C THR A 406 -21.63 15.47 30.44
N LEU A 407 -22.19 15.16 31.63
CA LEU A 407 -21.97 13.89 32.33
C LEU A 407 -22.82 12.78 31.72
N ASP A 408 -22.20 11.61 31.54
CA ASP A 408 -22.86 10.40 31.07
C ASP A 408 -22.24 9.15 31.71
N THR A 409 -22.92 8.02 31.59
CA THR A 409 -22.45 6.71 32.04
C THR A 409 -22.60 5.68 30.94
N THR A 410 -21.61 4.81 30.79
CA THR A 410 -21.63 3.74 29.77
C THR A 410 -21.02 2.46 30.32
N LEU A 411 -21.37 1.34 29.71
CA LEU A 411 -20.63 0.09 29.86
C LEU A 411 -19.62 -0.02 28.72
N TYR A 412 -18.47 -0.59 29.00
CA TYR A 412 -17.46 -0.90 28.01
C TYR A 412 -17.01 -2.36 28.12
N TYR A 413 -17.03 -3.05 27.01
CA TYR A 413 -16.34 -4.31 26.72
C TYR A 413 -15.96 -4.33 25.23
N ASP A 414 -15.03 -5.17 24.85
CA ASP A 414 -14.55 -5.23 23.47
C ASP A 414 -15.67 -5.67 22.52
N GLY A 415 -15.91 -4.86 21.48
CA GLY A 415 -16.99 -5.07 20.52
C GLY A 415 -18.36 -4.50 20.88
N ILE A 416 -18.50 -3.77 22.00
CA ILE A 416 -19.77 -3.12 22.34
C ILE A 416 -20.13 -2.01 21.35
N GLU A 417 -21.39 -2.00 20.91
CA GLU A 417 -21.96 -0.90 20.12
C GLU A 417 -22.50 0.19 21.06
N THR A 418 -21.79 1.30 21.18
CA THR A 418 -22.22 2.50 21.91
C THR A 418 -22.06 3.73 21.03
N GLU A 419 -22.67 4.85 21.42
CA GLU A 419 -22.46 6.13 20.71
C GLU A 419 -20.99 6.58 20.71
N TYR A 420 -20.15 6.03 21.61
CA TYR A 420 -18.72 6.31 21.72
C TYR A 420 -17.84 5.35 20.93
N ALA A 421 -18.39 4.24 20.43
CA ALA A 421 -17.63 3.20 19.72
C ALA A 421 -16.94 3.72 18.44
N GLY A 422 -17.44 4.82 17.85
CA GLY A 422 -16.79 5.48 16.71
C GLY A 422 -15.51 6.24 17.03
N TYR A 423 -15.22 6.51 18.32
CA TYR A 423 -14.01 7.23 18.72
C TYR A 423 -12.90 6.27 19.16
N ILE A 424 -11.88 6.11 18.35
CA ILE A 424 -10.71 5.26 18.66
C ILE A 424 -10.06 5.69 19.98
N ALA A 425 -10.02 7.01 20.28
CA ALA A 425 -9.47 7.52 21.53
C ALA A 425 -10.25 7.01 22.75
N PHE A 426 -11.59 6.96 22.66
CA PHE A 426 -12.44 6.37 23.69
C PHE A 426 -12.14 4.89 23.89
N GLN A 427 -12.13 4.10 22.81
CA GLN A 427 -11.87 2.66 22.88
C GLN A 427 -10.52 2.37 23.54
N ASN A 428 -9.44 3.02 23.08
CA ASN A 428 -8.11 2.84 23.64
C ASN A 428 -8.05 3.19 25.13
N ARG A 429 -8.65 4.32 25.52
CA ARG A 429 -8.64 4.75 26.92
C ARG A 429 -9.52 3.84 27.78
N ALA A 430 -10.72 3.48 27.35
CA ALA A 430 -11.62 2.59 28.08
C ALA A 430 -11.00 1.20 28.29
N GLN A 431 -10.32 0.67 27.27
CA GLN A 431 -9.59 -0.60 27.37
C GLN A 431 -8.48 -0.53 28.43
N ALA A 432 -7.67 0.53 28.43
CA ALA A 432 -6.56 0.72 29.35
C ALA A 432 -6.97 1.16 30.77
N LEU A 433 -8.21 1.66 30.96
CA LEU A 433 -8.67 2.31 32.18
C LEU A 433 -8.69 1.35 33.39
N SER A 434 -8.11 1.79 34.50
CA SER A 434 -8.05 1.07 35.76
C SER A 434 -8.66 1.88 36.92
N MET A 435 -8.96 1.23 38.07
CA MET A 435 -9.51 1.86 39.27
C MET A 435 -8.55 2.85 39.94
N GLU A 436 -7.26 2.80 39.61
CA GLU A 436 -6.24 3.68 40.16
C GLU A 436 -6.01 4.93 39.30
N ASP A 437 -6.58 4.97 38.10
CA ASP A 437 -6.40 6.08 37.18
C ASP A 437 -7.22 7.30 37.59
N PHE A 438 -6.59 8.46 37.42
CA PHE A 438 -7.30 9.74 37.53
C PHE A 438 -7.88 10.12 36.15
N PRO A 439 -9.04 10.79 36.13
CA PRO A 439 -9.59 11.32 34.90
C PRO A 439 -8.63 12.30 34.24
N GLU A 440 -8.37 12.11 32.97
CA GLU A 440 -7.56 12.97 32.09
C GLU A 440 -8.34 13.28 30.82
N ILE A 441 -8.14 14.46 30.24
CA ILE A 441 -8.76 14.82 28.97
C ILE A 441 -8.15 13.98 27.86
N ILE A 442 -9.00 13.40 27.04
CA ILE A 442 -8.67 12.83 25.74
C ILE A 442 -9.33 13.65 24.64
N GLU A 443 -8.60 13.89 23.56
CA GLU A 443 -9.13 14.55 22.37
C GLU A 443 -9.79 13.53 21.45
N LEU A 444 -10.97 13.89 20.94
CA LEU A 444 -11.73 13.06 20.02
C LEU A 444 -11.42 13.45 18.55
N SER A 445 -11.64 12.52 17.63
CA SER A 445 -11.32 12.71 16.21
C SER A 445 -12.11 13.85 15.52
N ASP A 446 -13.24 14.25 16.08
CA ASP A 446 -14.05 15.36 15.60
C ASP A 446 -13.64 16.74 16.19
N GLY A 447 -12.65 16.75 17.09
CA GLY A 447 -12.20 17.94 17.83
C GLY A 447 -12.97 18.18 19.12
N GLY A 448 -13.76 17.22 19.56
CA GLY A 448 -14.34 17.17 20.89
C GLY A 448 -13.32 16.70 21.94
N ILE A 449 -13.73 16.77 23.21
CA ILE A 449 -12.95 16.31 24.36
C ILE A 449 -13.81 15.43 25.27
N MET A 450 -13.15 14.53 25.97
CA MET A 450 -13.78 13.62 26.92
C MET A 450 -12.82 13.35 28.08
N ALA A 451 -13.36 13.17 29.27
CA ALA A 451 -12.65 12.58 30.41
C ALA A 451 -13.49 11.48 31.02
N MET A 452 -12.85 10.41 31.50
CA MET A 452 -13.57 9.25 32.01
C MET A 452 -12.95 8.66 33.26
N ARG A 453 -13.79 8.02 34.07
CA ARG A 453 -13.43 7.29 35.29
C ARG A 453 -14.04 5.90 35.24
N LEU A 454 -13.26 4.91 35.65
CA LEU A 454 -13.78 3.57 35.94
C LEU A 454 -14.44 3.53 37.29
N ASP A 455 -15.72 3.21 37.32
CA ASP A 455 -16.48 3.11 38.58
C ASP A 455 -16.44 1.68 39.13
N GLU A 456 -16.58 0.67 38.28
CA GLU A 456 -16.61 -0.74 38.70
C GLU A 456 -16.22 -1.64 37.52
N ILE A 457 -15.59 -2.79 37.82
CA ILE A 457 -15.43 -3.90 36.89
C ILE A 457 -16.50 -4.93 37.18
N LEU A 458 -17.41 -5.11 36.23
CA LEU A 458 -18.50 -6.06 36.32
C LEU A 458 -18.03 -7.40 35.76
N PRO A 459 -18.10 -8.50 36.54
CA PRO A 459 -17.67 -9.80 36.06
C PRO A 459 -18.58 -10.28 34.93
N ALA A 460 -18.02 -11.12 34.06
CA ALA A 460 -18.80 -11.81 33.05
C ALA A 460 -19.96 -12.56 33.68
N ARG A 461 -21.14 -12.47 33.09
CA ARG A 461 -22.34 -13.14 33.58
C ARG A 461 -23.23 -13.62 32.45
N GLU A 462 -23.93 -14.70 32.70
CA GLU A 462 -25.06 -15.06 31.86
C GLU A 462 -26.16 -13.97 31.99
N GLN A 463 -26.77 -13.63 30.87
CA GLN A 463 -27.91 -12.72 30.82
C GLN A 463 -29.18 -13.57 30.84
N ALA A 464 -30.16 -13.23 31.63
CA ALA A 464 -31.42 -13.95 31.59
C ALA A 464 -32.07 -13.78 30.20
N LEU A 465 -32.81 -14.81 29.72
CA LEU A 465 -33.50 -14.73 28.43
C LEU A 465 -34.36 -13.47 28.31
N THR A 466 -34.96 -12.99 29.40
CA THR A 466 -35.77 -11.77 29.41
C THR A 466 -34.97 -10.51 29.15
N GLU A 467 -33.67 -10.53 29.36
CA GLU A 467 -32.76 -9.40 29.09
C GLU A 467 -32.32 -9.36 27.63
N VAL A 468 -32.26 -10.52 26.98
CA VAL A 468 -31.73 -10.70 25.61
C VAL A 468 -32.74 -11.26 24.62
N ILE A 469 -34.03 -11.29 24.96
CA ILE A 469 -35.04 -11.97 24.18
C ILE A 469 -35.17 -11.47 22.73
N ASP A 470 -34.94 -10.18 22.50
CA ASP A 470 -34.98 -9.60 21.17
C ASP A 470 -33.75 -10.04 20.35
N ALA A 471 -32.56 -10.01 20.93
CA ALA A 471 -31.34 -10.52 20.30
C ALA A 471 -31.44 -12.02 19.99
N VAL A 472 -31.96 -12.82 20.93
CA VAL A 472 -32.20 -14.26 20.74
C VAL A 472 -33.19 -14.52 19.60
N ARG A 473 -34.26 -13.70 19.51
CA ARG A 473 -35.23 -13.77 18.44
C ARG A 473 -34.64 -13.45 17.08
N ASP A 474 -33.82 -12.41 17.01
CA ASP A 474 -33.19 -11.98 15.75
C ASP A 474 -32.22 -13.04 15.22
N VAL A 475 -31.33 -13.55 16.08
CA VAL A 475 -30.38 -14.63 15.72
C VAL A 475 -31.15 -15.91 15.32
N TRP A 476 -32.21 -16.30 16.09
CA TRP A 476 -33.04 -17.44 15.74
C TRP A 476 -33.71 -17.25 14.38
N ARG A 477 -34.26 -16.06 14.11
CA ARG A 477 -34.90 -15.74 12.84
C ARG A 477 -33.97 -15.86 11.66
N GLU A 478 -32.77 -15.31 11.80
CA GLU A 478 -31.72 -15.39 10.78
C GLU A 478 -31.36 -16.85 10.48
N GLU A 479 -31.15 -17.66 11.51
CA GLU A 479 -30.81 -19.06 11.36
C GLU A 479 -31.96 -19.89 10.78
N ALA A 480 -33.20 -19.63 11.22
CA ALA A 480 -34.38 -20.26 10.68
C ALA A 480 -34.59 -19.91 9.20
N LEU A 481 -34.31 -18.64 8.82
CA LEU A 481 -34.37 -18.19 7.44
C LEU A 481 -33.32 -18.90 6.59
N ASN A 482 -32.06 -18.89 7.03
CA ASN A 482 -30.97 -19.57 6.31
C ASN A 482 -31.27 -21.08 6.14
N THR A 483 -31.77 -21.73 7.18
CA THR A 483 -32.13 -23.15 7.13
C THR A 483 -33.26 -23.41 6.14
N ALA A 484 -34.29 -22.58 6.14
CA ALA A 484 -35.42 -22.70 5.23
C ALA A 484 -35.01 -22.43 3.77
N LEU A 485 -34.20 -21.40 3.54
CA LEU A 485 -33.66 -21.06 2.21
C LEU A 485 -32.79 -22.19 1.65
N LYS A 486 -31.91 -22.77 2.48
CA LYS A 486 -31.13 -23.96 2.10
C LYS A 486 -32.00 -25.15 1.72
N ALA A 487 -33.02 -25.43 2.52
CA ALA A 487 -33.92 -26.51 2.23
C ALA A 487 -34.71 -26.29 0.92
N GLU A 488 -35.11 -25.05 0.64
CA GLU A 488 -35.74 -24.67 -0.62
C GLU A 488 -34.78 -24.77 -1.80
N ALA A 489 -33.53 -24.29 -1.65
CA ALA A 489 -32.48 -24.42 -2.66
C ALA A 489 -32.20 -25.89 -3.00
N GLU A 490 -32.12 -26.77 -1.99
CA GLU A 490 -31.96 -28.23 -2.18
C GLU A 490 -33.14 -28.84 -2.92
N ARG A 491 -34.36 -28.41 -2.61
CA ARG A 491 -35.59 -28.85 -3.30
C ARG A 491 -35.52 -28.45 -4.78
N LEU A 492 -35.20 -27.20 -5.07
CA LEU A 492 -35.07 -26.69 -6.45
C LEU A 492 -33.95 -27.41 -7.20
N ARG A 493 -32.79 -27.61 -6.57
CA ARG A 493 -31.67 -28.37 -7.13
C ARG A 493 -32.08 -29.80 -7.51
N THR A 494 -32.86 -30.44 -6.66
CA THR A 494 -33.40 -31.81 -6.92
C THR A 494 -34.29 -31.81 -8.15
N LEU A 495 -35.24 -30.88 -8.25
CA LEU A 495 -36.16 -30.76 -9.39
C LEU A 495 -35.40 -30.41 -10.69
N ALA A 496 -34.38 -29.57 -10.61
CA ALA A 496 -33.52 -29.24 -11.75
C ALA A 496 -32.73 -30.46 -12.23
N ASN A 497 -32.23 -31.29 -11.32
CA ASN A 497 -31.56 -32.55 -11.65
C ASN A 497 -32.50 -33.59 -12.24
N GLU A 498 -33.83 -33.51 -11.98
CA GLU A 498 -34.89 -34.32 -12.59
C GLU A 498 -35.28 -33.82 -14.00
N GLY A 499 -34.69 -32.70 -14.46
CA GLY A 499 -34.86 -32.20 -15.83
C GLY A 499 -35.75 -30.96 -15.96
N GLN A 500 -36.13 -30.31 -14.87
CA GLN A 500 -36.81 -29.01 -14.93
C GLN A 500 -35.75 -27.91 -15.06
N THR A 501 -36.06 -26.82 -15.78
CA THR A 501 -35.12 -25.67 -15.91
C THR A 501 -35.28 -24.75 -14.71
N LEU A 502 -34.17 -24.12 -14.26
CA LEU A 502 -34.18 -23.17 -13.14
C LEU A 502 -35.15 -22.01 -13.40
N ASP A 503 -35.28 -21.54 -14.65
CA ASP A 503 -36.23 -20.49 -15.04
C ASP A 503 -37.69 -20.86 -14.81
N SER A 504 -38.00 -22.15 -14.87
CA SER A 504 -39.35 -22.65 -14.61
C SER A 504 -39.66 -22.85 -13.12
N LEU A 505 -38.59 -22.88 -12.29
CA LEU A 505 -38.66 -23.21 -10.87
C LEU A 505 -38.61 -21.98 -9.96
N ALA A 506 -38.01 -20.89 -10.42
CA ALA A 506 -37.76 -19.68 -9.62
C ALA A 506 -38.11 -18.42 -10.40
N GLN A 507 -38.33 -17.29 -9.68
CA GLN A 507 -38.70 -16.02 -10.29
C GLN A 507 -37.48 -15.10 -10.50
N ASN A 508 -36.51 -15.16 -9.60
CA ASN A 508 -35.30 -14.30 -9.64
C ASN A 508 -34.14 -15.06 -10.28
N VAL A 509 -34.20 -15.19 -11.60
CA VAL A 509 -33.20 -15.91 -12.38
C VAL A 509 -32.40 -14.90 -13.21
N THR A 510 -31.09 -15.01 -13.14
CA THR A 510 -30.14 -14.17 -13.92
C THR A 510 -29.24 -15.08 -14.74
N GLU A 511 -29.20 -14.84 -16.05
CA GLU A 511 -28.22 -15.47 -16.94
C GLU A 511 -27.02 -14.57 -17.12
N ILE A 512 -25.83 -15.13 -17.01
CA ILE A 512 -24.55 -14.43 -17.22
C ILE A 512 -23.80 -15.18 -18.30
N GLU A 513 -23.54 -14.47 -19.38
CA GLU A 513 -22.74 -14.97 -20.49
C GLU A 513 -21.29 -14.55 -20.33
N ALA A 514 -20.36 -15.39 -20.79
CA ALA A 514 -18.93 -15.13 -20.82
C ALA A 514 -18.35 -14.69 -19.46
N LEU A 515 -18.78 -15.31 -18.36
CA LEU A 515 -18.19 -15.09 -17.05
C LEU A 515 -16.72 -15.56 -17.06
N THR A 516 -15.82 -14.69 -16.67
CA THR A 516 -14.40 -14.99 -16.46
C THR A 516 -14.09 -15.28 -15.00
N ARG A 517 -12.93 -15.90 -14.68
CA ARG A 517 -12.53 -16.24 -13.30
C ARG A 517 -12.31 -15.02 -12.40
N ASP A 518 -11.93 -13.89 -12.96
CA ASP A 518 -11.83 -12.59 -12.31
C ASP A 518 -13.09 -11.74 -12.44
N GLY A 519 -14.11 -12.30 -13.10
CA GLY A 519 -15.40 -11.68 -13.30
C GLY A 519 -16.21 -11.59 -12.01
N ARG A 520 -17.40 -10.99 -12.12
CA ARG A 520 -18.27 -10.74 -10.99
C ARG A 520 -19.71 -11.14 -11.32
N ILE A 521 -20.33 -11.86 -10.42
CA ILE A 521 -21.76 -12.10 -10.44
C ILE A 521 -22.42 -11.04 -9.55
N PRO A 522 -23.31 -10.18 -10.08
CA PRO A 522 -23.95 -9.14 -9.28
C PRO A 522 -24.71 -9.69 -8.07
N ASN A 523 -24.63 -9.00 -6.94
CA ASN A 523 -25.34 -9.31 -5.68
C ASN A 523 -25.00 -10.66 -5.05
N THR A 524 -24.00 -11.39 -5.51
CA THR A 524 -23.59 -12.67 -4.94
C THR A 524 -22.30 -12.58 -4.15
N PRO A 525 -22.05 -13.48 -3.19
CA PRO A 525 -20.73 -13.65 -2.60
C PRO A 525 -19.69 -14.06 -3.65
N PRO A 526 -18.39 -13.69 -3.46
CA PRO A 526 -17.31 -14.12 -4.36
C PRO A 526 -17.22 -15.64 -4.56
N LEU A 527 -17.68 -16.42 -3.58
CA LEU A 527 -17.76 -17.88 -3.65
C LEU A 527 -18.61 -18.36 -4.85
N ALA A 528 -19.61 -17.58 -5.29
CA ALA A 528 -20.44 -17.94 -6.44
C ALA A 528 -19.65 -18.08 -7.75
N VAL A 529 -18.67 -17.21 -7.96
CA VAL A 529 -17.76 -17.31 -9.12
C VAL A 529 -16.83 -18.53 -8.97
N LEU A 530 -16.28 -18.75 -7.77
CA LEU A 530 -15.43 -19.91 -7.50
C LEU A 530 -16.18 -21.21 -7.76
N GLU A 531 -17.41 -21.35 -7.27
CA GLU A 531 -18.27 -22.52 -7.50
C GLU A 531 -18.61 -22.67 -8.99
N ALA A 532 -18.94 -21.57 -9.67
CA ALA A 532 -19.21 -21.60 -11.11
C ALA A 532 -18.02 -22.18 -11.92
N PHE A 533 -16.78 -21.99 -11.48
CA PHE A 533 -15.58 -22.50 -12.16
C PHE A 533 -15.07 -23.86 -11.62
N SER A 534 -15.63 -24.36 -10.51
CA SER A 534 -15.24 -25.66 -9.95
C SER A 534 -16.13 -26.81 -10.41
N GLN A 535 -17.36 -26.52 -10.82
CA GLN A 535 -18.37 -27.52 -11.16
C GLN A 535 -18.38 -27.90 -12.65
N ASP A 536 -18.92 -29.09 -12.93
CA ASP A 536 -19.15 -29.57 -14.30
C ASP A 536 -20.38 -28.88 -14.95
N VAL A 537 -20.47 -29.00 -16.28
CA VAL A 537 -21.65 -28.49 -17.03
C VAL A 537 -22.92 -29.13 -16.54
N ASN A 538 -23.94 -28.32 -16.28
CA ASN A 538 -25.25 -28.62 -15.68
C ASN A 538 -25.19 -28.98 -14.20
N GLU A 539 -24.06 -28.90 -13.53
CA GLU A 539 -24.00 -29.03 -12.08
C GLU A 539 -24.51 -27.74 -11.43
N ILE A 540 -25.12 -27.88 -10.24
CA ILE A 540 -25.71 -26.76 -9.50
C ILE A 540 -25.09 -26.69 -8.10
N ALA A 541 -24.36 -25.62 -7.81
CA ALA A 541 -23.91 -25.30 -6.46
C ALA A 541 -24.95 -24.46 -5.71
N ILE A 542 -24.94 -24.61 -4.39
CA ILE A 542 -25.71 -23.76 -3.47
C ILE A 542 -24.70 -22.88 -2.73
N VAL A 543 -24.88 -21.57 -2.84
CA VAL A 543 -24.01 -20.58 -2.23
C VAL A 543 -24.81 -19.76 -1.22
N GLU A 544 -24.31 -19.66 -0.01
CA GLU A 544 -24.91 -18.88 1.08
C GLU A 544 -24.50 -17.41 0.98
N GLY A 545 -25.46 -16.53 1.18
CA GLY A 545 -25.28 -15.09 1.34
C GLY A 545 -25.92 -14.60 2.64
N ILE A 546 -25.92 -13.29 2.86
CA ILE A 546 -26.60 -12.69 4.01
C ILE A 546 -28.10 -12.67 3.72
N GLU A 547 -28.90 -13.37 4.53
CA GLU A 547 -30.36 -13.53 4.40
C GLU A 547 -30.82 -14.01 3.02
N ARG A 548 -29.95 -14.65 2.26
CA ARG A 548 -30.18 -15.13 0.89
C ARG A 548 -29.38 -16.40 0.61
N VAL A 549 -29.90 -17.19 -0.31
CA VAL A 549 -29.19 -18.36 -0.85
C VAL A 549 -29.27 -18.31 -2.37
N PHE A 550 -28.16 -18.69 -3.01
CA PHE A 550 -28.03 -18.68 -4.45
C PHE A 550 -27.86 -20.12 -4.98
N LEU A 551 -28.55 -20.45 -6.08
CA LEU A 551 -28.20 -21.61 -6.89
C LEU A 551 -27.41 -21.11 -8.10
N VAL A 552 -26.25 -21.68 -8.32
CA VAL A 552 -25.37 -21.33 -9.43
C VAL A 552 -25.21 -22.57 -10.31
N GLN A 553 -25.71 -22.50 -11.53
CA GLN A 553 -25.60 -23.57 -12.51
C GLN A 553 -24.66 -23.17 -13.64
N THR A 554 -23.66 -24.00 -13.93
CA THR A 554 -22.83 -23.84 -15.13
C THR A 554 -23.52 -24.45 -16.33
N ASN A 555 -23.95 -23.62 -17.29
CA ASN A 555 -24.66 -24.06 -18.48
C ASN A 555 -23.71 -24.50 -19.60
N ASN A 556 -22.58 -23.79 -19.75
CA ASN A 556 -21.61 -24.04 -20.79
C ASN A 556 -20.22 -23.59 -20.36
N VAL A 557 -19.19 -24.26 -20.88
CA VAL A 557 -17.78 -23.90 -20.72
C VAL A 557 -17.22 -23.62 -22.12
N ASN A 558 -16.79 -22.38 -22.32
CA ASN A 558 -16.18 -21.91 -23.55
C ASN A 558 -14.66 -21.82 -23.40
N ALA A 559 -13.93 -22.15 -24.43
CA ALA A 559 -12.46 -22.11 -24.42
C ALA A 559 -11.87 -20.69 -24.47
N GLY A 560 -12.66 -19.67 -24.11
CA GLY A 560 -12.20 -18.27 -24.09
C GLY A 560 -12.26 -17.57 -25.45
N THR A 561 -11.51 -16.51 -25.60
CA THR A 561 -11.54 -15.55 -26.71
C THR A 561 -11.64 -16.23 -28.07
N GLN A 562 -12.74 -15.97 -28.76
CA GLN A 562 -13.00 -16.45 -30.14
C GLN A 562 -12.14 -15.69 -31.18
N ASP A 563 -11.55 -14.56 -30.79
CA ASP A 563 -10.65 -13.78 -31.65
C ASP A 563 -9.22 -14.33 -31.55
N GLU A 564 -8.74 -14.90 -32.65
CA GLU A 564 -7.41 -15.50 -32.77
C GLU A 564 -6.29 -14.48 -32.48
N ALA A 565 -6.46 -13.20 -32.88
CA ALA A 565 -5.48 -12.15 -32.65
C ALA A 565 -5.38 -11.76 -31.18
N GLU A 566 -6.52 -11.70 -30.48
CA GLU A 566 -6.57 -11.43 -29.04
C GLU A 566 -5.99 -12.60 -28.24
N ALA A 567 -6.34 -13.85 -28.58
CA ALA A 567 -5.78 -15.04 -27.97
C ALA A 567 -4.24 -15.10 -28.11
N GLU A 568 -3.70 -14.79 -29.28
CA GLU A 568 -2.26 -14.73 -29.51
C GLU A 568 -1.60 -13.60 -28.69
N ALA A 569 -2.23 -12.44 -28.55
CA ALA A 569 -1.72 -11.33 -27.73
C ALA A 569 -1.67 -11.72 -26.24
N ILE A 570 -2.73 -12.32 -25.71
CA ILE A 570 -2.78 -12.83 -24.31
C ILE A 570 -1.72 -13.92 -24.12
N LYS A 571 -1.59 -14.85 -25.07
CA LYS A 571 -0.58 -15.92 -25.02
C LYS A 571 0.84 -15.36 -24.99
N ALA A 572 1.14 -14.36 -25.82
CA ALA A 572 2.45 -13.73 -25.86
C ALA A 572 2.78 -13.02 -24.51
N GLN A 573 1.81 -12.32 -23.94
CA GLN A 573 1.99 -11.65 -22.65
C GLN A 573 2.16 -12.67 -21.53
N LEU A 574 1.36 -13.73 -21.51
CA LEU A 574 1.42 -14.80 -20.53
C LEU A 574 2.77 -15.55 -20.63
N SER A 575 3.19 -15.91 -21.86
CA SER A 575 4.49 -16.54 -22.10
C SER A 575 5.63 -15.68 -21.56
N ALA A 576 5.63 -14.38 -21.82
CA ALA A 576 6.67 -13.49 -21.31
C ALA A 576 6.72 -13.44 -19.77
N ARG A 577 5.57 -13.44 -19.10
CA ARG A 577 5.50 -13.48 -17.62
C ARG A 577 5.97 -14.82 -17.06
N LEU A 578 5.56 -15.91 -17.67
CA LEU A 578 5.96 -17.26 -17.26
C LEU A 578 7.46 -17.50 -17.49
N ASP A 579 7.99 -17.05 -18.63
CA ASP A 579 9.43 -17.08 -18.93
C ASP A 579 10.22 -16.32 -17.86
N GLN A 580 9.78 -15.12 -17.52
CA GLN A 580 10.42 -14.29 -16.48
C GLN A 580 10.35 -14.93 -15.10
N SER A 581 9.20 -15.50 -14.72
CA SER A 581 9.04 -16.20 -13.43
C SER A 581 9.95 -17.40 -13.34
N LEU A 582 9.96 -18.27 -14.37
CA LEU A 582 10.81 -19.44 -14.44
C LEU A 582 12.29 -19.06 -14.43
N ALA A 583 12.67 -18.02 -15.16
CA ALA A 583 14.04 -17.52 -15.17
C ALA A 583 14.47 -17.02 -13.77
N SER A 584 13.59 -16.32 -13.06
CA SER A 584 13.84 -15.88 -11.70
C SER A 584 14.04 -17.06 -10.73
N ASP A 585 13.17 -18.06 -10.79
CA ASP A 585 13.25 -19.24 -9.94
C ASP A 585 14.54 -20.03 -10.18
N ILE A 586 14.89 -20.27 -11.46
CA ILE A 586 16.13 -20.95 -11.83
C ILE A 586 17.35 -20.15 -11.37
N PHE A 587 17.31 -18.83 -11.51
CA PHE A 587 18.39 -17.97 -11.03
C PHE A 587 18.57 -18.07 -9.53
N GLN A 588 17.49 -18.02 -8.75
CA GLN A 588 17.54 -18.16 -7.29
C GLN A 588 18.13 -19.52 -6.86
N ILE A 589 17.66 -20.61 -7.48
CA ILE A 589 18.16 -21.96 -7.21
C ILE A 589 19.65 -22.04 -7.56
N HIS A 590 20.05 -21.47 -8.69
CA HIS A 590 21.45 -21.47 -9.12
C HIS A 590 22.34 -20.67 -8.16
N VAL A 591 21.90 -19.48 -7.74
CA VAL A 591 22.62 -18.67 -6.74
C VAL A 591 22.75 -19.40 -5.41
N GLN A 592 21.69 -20.08 -4.95
CA GLN A 592 21.74 -20.87 -3.73
C GLN A 592 22.77 -22.01 -3.86
N ALA A 593 22.79 -22.72 -4.98
CA ALA A 593 23.79 -23.78 -5.22
C ALA A 593 25.22 -23.22 -5.26
N LEU A 594 25.43 -22.03 -5.84
CA LEU A 594 26.73 -21.35 -5.81
C LEU A 594 27.13 -20.97 -4.38
N GLN A 595 26.21 -20.46 -3.55
CA GLN A 595 26.47 -20.14 -2.14
C GLN A 595 26.83 -21.36 -1.32
N GLU A 596 26.14 -22.46 -1.53
CA GLU A 596 26.48 -23.75 -0.86
C GLU A 596 27.85 -24.26 -1.28
N THR A 597 28.23 -24.13 -2.55
CA THR A 597 29.52 -24.57 -3.08
C THR A 597 30.68 -23.68 -2.64
N ALA A 598 30.49 -22.34 -2.71
CA ALA A 598 31.51 -21.40 -2.30
C ALA A 598 31.73 -21.36 -0.77
N GLY A 599 30.68 -21.65 0.00
CA GLY A 599 30.63 -21.45 1.44
C GLY A 599 30.39 -19.99 1.82
N VAL A 600 29.39 -19.78 2.66
CA VAL A 600 29.03 -18.45 3.20
C VAL A 600 29.34 -18.44 4.69
N GLU A 601 30.23 -17.55 5.11
CA GLU A 601 30.56 -17.36 6.53
C GLU A 601 30.20 -15.93 6.94
N LEU A 602 29.36 -15.77 7.96
CA LEU A 602 28.97 -14.45 8.50
C LEU A 602 29.55 -14.25 9.90
N ASN A 603 30.00 -13.03 10.16
CA ASN A 603 30.49 -12.60 11.46
C ASN A 603 29.40 -11.80 12.19
N GLU A 604 28.62 -12.49 13.01
CA GLU A 604 27.51 -11.87 13.77
C GLU A 604 28.00 -10.78 14.72
N GLN A 605 29.22 -10.88 15.26
CA GLN A 605 29.77 -9.83 16.12
C GLN A 605 30.03 -8.54 15.34
N ALA A 606 30.51 -8.68 14.10
CA ALA A 606 30.71 -7.54 13.20
C ALA A 606 29.39 -6.90 12.80
N LEU A 607 28.38 -7.71 12.45
CA LEU A 607 27.05 -7.23 12.11
C LEU A 607 26.42 -6.46 13.28
N ASN A 608 26.44 -7.03 14.48
CA ASN A 608 25.91 -6.40 15.68
C ASN A 608 26.67 -5.09 16.03
N ALA A 609 28.00 -5.05 15.85
CA ALA A 609 28.79 -3.84 16.06
C ALA A 609 28.42 -2.73 15.05
N VAL A 610 28.10 -3.09 13.80
CA VAL A 610 27.60 -2.13 12.81
C VAL A 610 26.22 -1.61 13.22
N HIS A 611 25.29 -2.50 13.57
CA HIS A 611 23.93 -2.13 13.97
C HIS A 611 23.93 -1.18 15.18
N ALA A 612 24.80 -1.39 16.16
CA ALA A 612 24.93 -0.50 17.31
C ALA A 612 25.39 0.94 16.96
N ASN A 613 26.01 1.15 15.79
CA ASN A 613 26.40 2.48 15.32
C ASN A 613 25.31 3.22 14.52
N PHE A 614 24.17 2.56 14.27
CA PHE A 614 22.98 3.16 13.61
C PHE A 614 21.91 3.61 14.62
N GLN A 615 22.08 3.23 15.91
CA GLN A 615 21.17 3.58 17.01
C GLN A 615 21.33 5.03 17.47
#